data_a065f0c3073f5b04d1fef48daeb3a96f
#
_entry.id   a065f0c3073f5b04d1fef48daeb3a96f
#
_cell.length_a   1.000
_cell.length_b   1.000
_cell.length_c   1.000
_cell.angle_alpha   90.00
_cell.angle_beta   90.00
_cell.angle_gamma   90.00
#
_symmetry.space_group_name_H-M   'P 1'
#
loop_
_entity.id
_entity.type
_entity.pdbx_description
1 polymer ?
#
loop_
_entity_poly.entity_id
_entity_poly.type
_entity_poly.pdbx_seq_one_letter_code
_entity_poly.pdbx_strand_id
1 'polypeptide(L)'
;MEEENHLNPPPKTYHKIHEFATNKPTPEQEGKSKTLVYILIAVVLLSIAFLIFGLVVLRIKPPTLRLSKVVVRDLRYTPSSLNMSMIADLSLHNMNFGSFDFRGGNVALWYGNATFGAASIHGSRVGGRERRQISATLEVSGGPSENYMNISRDIESNLVRLMTVAELRGEIRVMKIVNRHRTASMNCSMDYNLRGQQVLNLSCQ
;
A
#
# COMPACT_ATOMS: atom_id res chain seq x y z
N MET A 1 -75.54 -93.60 19.91
CA MET A 1 -75.64 -92.34 19.22
C MET A 1 -74.90 -91.38 20.05
N GLU A 2 -73.57 -91.32 19.81
CA GLU A 2 -72.62 -90.45 20.52
C GLU A 2 -72.06 -89.47 19.51
N GLU A 3 -72.26 -88.21 19.82
CA GLU A 3 -71.75 -87.09 19.07
C GLU A 3 -70.42 -86.70 19.65
N GLU A 4 -69.38 -86.90 18.87
CA GLU A 4 -67.98 -86.60 19.25
C GLU A 4 -67.71 -85.12 18.99
N ASN A 5 -67.50 -84.41 20.06
CA ASN A 5 -67.24 -82.99 20.08
C ASN A 5 -65.73 -82.72 19.86
N HIS A 6 -65.37 -82.33 18.62
CA HIS A 6 -64.03 -81.97 18.28
C HIS A 6 -63.71 -80.51 18.74
N LEU A 7 -62.97 -80.39 19.84
CA LEU A 7 -62.42 -79.13 20.25
C LEU A 7 -61.22 -78.73 19.35
N ASN A 8 -61.37 -77.67 18.63
CA ASN A 8 -60.24 -77.03 17.95
C ASN A 8 -59.43 -76.26 18.93
N PRO A 9 -58.05 -76.36 18.87
CA PRO A 9 -57.16 -75.55 19.69
C PRO A 9 -57.05 -74.09 19.14
N PRO A 10 -56.87 -73.08 20.02
CA PRO A 10 -56.75 -71.66 19.64
C PRO A 10 -55.52 -71.35 18.82
N PRO A 11 -55.56 -70.33 17.91
CA PRO A 11 -54.48 -69.97 17.07
C PRO A 11 -53.30 -69.33 17.89
N LYS A 12 -52.10 -69.80 17.67
CA LYS A 12 -50.85 -69.23 18.24
C LYS A 12 -50.59 -67.88 17.61
N THR A 13 -50.77 -66.84 18.39
CA THR A 13 -50.35 -65.48 18.03
C THR A 13 -48.83 -65.43 17.97
N TYR A 14 -48.28 -65.34 16.75
CA TYR A 14 -46.87 -65.04 16.58
C TYR A 14 -46.61 -63.52 16.80
N HIS A 15 -46.04 -63.17 17.92
CA HIS A 15 -45.44 -61.87 18.16
C HIS A 15 -44.22 -61.71 17.18
N LYS A 16 -44.44 -60.95 16.14
CA LYS A 16 -43.37 -60.50 15.27
C LYS A 16 -42.52 -59.49 16.05
N ILE A 17 -41.45 -59.96 16.67
CA ILE A 17 -40.43 -59.08 17.23
C ILE A 17 -39.81 -58.37 16.04
N HIS A 18 -40.09 -57.07 15.91
CA HIS A 18 -39.33 -56.17 15.05
C HIS A 18 -37.94 -56.07 15.66
N GLU A 19 -37.02 -56.88 15.14
CA GLU A 19 -35.61 -56.69 15.33
C GLU A 19 -35.25 -55.34 14.70
N PHE A 20 -35.01 -54.34 15.56
CA PHE A 20 -34.35 -53.10 15.14
C PHE A 20 -32.96 -53.49 14.66
N ALA A 21 -32.81 -53.68 13.36
CA ALA A 21 -31.52 -53.80 12.72
C ALA A 21 -30.76 -52.49 12.95
N THR A 22 -29.97 -52.46 14.00
CA THR A 22 -28.91 -51.47 14.13
C THR A 22 -27.97 -51.70 12.94
N ASN A 23 -28.14 -50.89 11.89
CA ASN A 23 -27.20 -50.82 10.79
C ASN A 23 -25.83 -50.36 11.33
N LYS A 24 -25.04 -51.34 11.76
CA LYS A 24 -23.63 -51.13 12.06
C LYS A 24 -22.94 -50.81 10.72
N PRO A 25 -22.35 -49.59 10.54
CA PRO A 25 -21.74 -49.26 9.26
C PRO A 25 -20.61 -50.23 8.97
N THR A 26 -20.61 -50.82 7.78
CA THR A 26 -19.52 -51.69 7.31
C THR A 26 -18.22 -50.90 7.30
N PRO A 27 -17.06 -51.53 7.63
CA PRO A 27 -15.76 -50.83 7.71
C PRO A 27 -15.35 -50.06 6.44
N GLU A 28 -15.86 -50.44 5.29
CA GLU A 28 -15.66 -49.77 4.02
C GLU A 28 -16.43 -48.40 3.90
N GLN A 29 -17.55 -48.29 4.60
CA GLN A 29 -18.36 -47.05 4.65
C GLN A 29 -17.76 -46.03 5.62
N GLU A 30 -17.12 -46.51 6.71
CA GLU A 30 -16.40 -45.66 7.67
C GLU A 30 -15.15 -45.01 7.06
N GLY A 31 -14.42 -45.72 6.19
CA GLY A 31 -13.25 -45.19 5.49
C GLY A 31 -13.62 -44.05 4.52
N LYS A 32 -14.67 -44.24 3.74
CA LYS A 32 -15.17 -43.23 2.78
C LYS A 32 -15.71 -41.98 3.48
N SER A 33 -16.37 -42.13 4.62
CA SER A 33 -16.87 -41.01 5.42
C SER A 33 -15.71 -40.18 6.01
N LYS A 34 -14.67 -40.80 6.54
CA LYS A 34 -13.49 -40.11 7.10
C LYS A 34 -12.72 -39.37 6.01
N THR A 35 -12.55 -39.96 4.82
CA THR A 35 -11.90 -39.31 3.67
C THR A 35 -12.68 -38.08 3.23
N LEU A 36 -14.01 -38.13 3.16
CA LEU A 36 -14.86 -37.00 2.83
C LEU A 36 -14.69 -35.85 3.84
N VAL A 37 -14.63 -36.15 5.13
CA VAL A 37 -14.39 -35.16 6.20
C VAL A 37 -13.04 -34.48 6.03
N TYR A 38 -11.98 -35.24 5.76
CA TYR A 38 -10.64 -34.65 5.53
C TYR A 38 -10.59 -33.76 4.29
N ILE A 39 -11.25 -34.15 3.20
CA ILE A 39 -11.36 -33.33 1.99
C ILE A 39 -12.09 -32.02 2.30
N LEU A 40 -13.19 -32.08 3.05
CA LEU A 40 -13.98 -30.91 3.42
C LEU A 40 -13.17 -29.96 4.31
N ILE A 41 -12.44 -30.47 5.28
CA ILE A 41 -11.52 -29.69 6.13
C ILE A 41 -10.44 -29.02 5.25
N ALA A 42 -9.84 -29.77 4.33
CA ALA A 42 -8.82 -29.23 3.44
C ALA A 42 -9.35 -28.08 2.57
N VAL A 43 -10.57 -28.23 2.00
CA VAL A 43 -11.24 -27.19 1.20
C VAL A 43 -11.51 -25.94 2.03
N VAL A 44 -11.99 -26.11 3.27
CA VAL A 44 -12.24 -24.97 4.17
C VAL A 44 -10.93 -24.25 4.52
N LEU A 45 -9.88 -24.98 4.86
CA LEU A 45 -8.58 -24.38 5.18
C LEU A 45 -7.98 -23.65 3.98
N LEU A 46 -8.06 -24.22 2.77
CA LEU A 46 -7.64 -23.56 1.54
C LEU A 46 -8.46 -22.30 1.26
N SER A 47 -9.77 -22.35 1.45
CA SER A 47 -10.65 -21.18 1.26
C SER A 47 -10.28 -20.05 2.22
N ILE A 48 -10.02 -20.36 3.48
CA ILE A 48 -9.56 -19.37 4.48
C ILE A 48 -8.20 -18.80 4.09
N ALA A 49 -7.25 -19.65 3.65
CA ALA A 49 -5.95 -19.22 3.20
C ALA A 49 -6.03 -18.28 1.99
N PHE A 50 -6.87 -18.60 1.00
CA PHE A 50 -7.13 -17.72 -0.16
C PHE A 50 -7.77 -16.41 0.22
N LEU A 51 -8.70 -16.42 1.18
CA LEU A 51 -9.36 -15.22 1.68
C LEU A 51 -8.34 -14.30 2.38
N ILE A 52 -7.54 -14.83 3.28
CA ILE A 52 -6.48 -14.08 3.99
C ILE A 52 -5.46 -13.52 2.96
N PHE A 53 -5.02 -14.35 2.02
CA PHE A 53 -4.09 -13.93 0.97
C PHE A 53 -4.68 -12.79 0.14
N GLY A 54 -5.95 -12.90 -0.28
CA GLY A 54 -6.66 -11.85 -1.01
C GLY A 54 -6.73 -10.54 -0.23
N LEU A 55 -7.11 -10.58 1.04
CA LEU A 55 -7.18 -9.39 1.90
C LEU A 55 -5.82 -8.71 2.08
N VAL A 56 -4.73 -9.48 2.20
CA VAL A 56 -3.37 -8.93 2.36
C VAL A 56 -2.85 -8.37 1.05
N VAL A 57 -2.99 -9.10 -0.06
CA VAL A 57 -2.45 -8.71 -1.38
C VAL A 57 -3.24 -7.56 -1.98
N LEU A 58 -4.57 -7.52 -1.80
CA LEU A 58 -5.43 -6.47 -2.36
C LEU A 58 -5.46 -5.20 -1.50
N ARG A 59 -4.83 -5.18 -0.33
CA ARG A 59 -4.73 -3.97 0.49
C ARG A 59 -3.72 -2.99 -0.12
N ILE A 60 -4.20 -2.16 -1.05
CA ILE A 60 -3.39 -1.18 -1.77
C ILE A 60 -3.13 0.05 -0.89
N LYS A 61 -1.84 0.30 -0.62
CA LYS A 61 -1.35 1.46 0.13
C LYS A 61 -0.83 2.54 -0.83
N PRO A 62 -0.90 3.83 -0.47
CA PRO A 62 -0.23 4.86 -1.24
C PRO A 62 1.29 4.62 -1.25
N PRO A 63 1.98 4.82 -2.37
CA PRO A 63 3.44 4.79 -2.41
C PRO A 63 4.01 5.91 -1.56
N THR A 64 5.17 5.67 -0.96
CA THR A 64 5.85 6.69 -0.15
C THR A 64 6.89 7.42 -0.98
N LEU A 65 6.88 8.75 -0.88
CA LEU A 65 7.84 9.63 -1.54
C LEU A 65 8.66 10.33 -0.45
N ARG A 66 9.98 10.38 -0.60
CA ARG A 66 10.88 11.04 0.34
C ARG A 66 11.99 11.78 -0.39
N LEU A 67 12.40 12.92 0.14
CA LEU A 67 13.60 13.62 -0.30
C LEU A 67 14.83 12.87 0.21
N SER A 68 15.65 12.38 -0.71
CA SER A 68 16.82 11.54 -0.42
C SER A 68 18.10 12.36 -0.33
N LYS A 69 18.26 13.32 -1.25
CA LYS A 69 19.44 14.16 -1.35
C LYS A 69 19.08 15.49 -1.98
N VAL A 70 19.74 16.54 -1.57
CA VAL A 70 19.69 17.87 -2.20
C VAL A 70 21.10 18.30 -2.54
N VAL A 71 21.31 18.73 -3.77
CA VAL A 71 22.56 19.32 -4.23
C VAL A 71 22.26 20.68 -4.80
N VAL A 72 22.87 21.72 -4.26
CA VAL A 72 22.75 23.09 -4.76
C VAL A 72 23.94 23.38 -5.66
N ARG A 73 23.66 24.00 -6.82
CA ARG A 73 24.64 24.47 -7.81
C ARG A 73 24.38 25.93 -8.10
N ASP A 74 25.39 26.59 -8.62
CA ASP A 74 25.30 27.98 -9.11
C ASP A 74 24.66 28.96 -8.11
N LEU A 75 25.00 28.77 -6.81
CA LEU A 75 24.52 29.63 -5.74
C LEU A 75 25.08 31.06 -5.89
N ARG A 76 24.17 32.01 -6.09
CA ARG A 76 24.46 33.44 -6.14
C ARG A 76 23.51 34.17 -5.21
N TYR A 77 23.99 34.96 -4.31
CA TYR A 77 23.16 35.76 -3.45
C TYR A 77 23.70 37.17 -3.24
N THR A 78 22.78 38.08 -3.07
CA THR A 78 23.06 39.48 -2.66
C THR A 78 22.29 39.73 -1.36
N PRO A 79 22.45 40.86 -0.70
CA PRO A 79 21.68 41.14 0.53
C PRO A 79 20.15 41.06 0.38
N SER A 80 19.62 41.12 -0.84
CA SER A 80 18.21 41.13 -1.09
C SER A 80 17.73 40.09 -2.11
N SER A 81 18.62 39.26 -2.65
CA SER A 81 18.23 38.26 -3.64
C SER A 81 19.02 36.96 -3.48
N LEU A 82 18.38 35.85 -3.83
CA LEU A 82 18.95 34.52 -3.81
C LEU A 82 18.59 33.79 -5.09
N ASN A 83 19.62 33.37 -5.85
CA ASN A 83 19.44 32.58 -7.06
C ASN A 83 20.31 31.32 -6.95
N MET A 84 19.72 30.17 -7.27
CA MET A 84 20.44 28.89 -7.24
C MET A 84 19.78 27.88 -8.16
N SER A 85 20.55 26.91 -8.64
CA SER A 85 20.02 25.70 -9.25
C SER A 85 20.09 24.57 -8.22
N MET A 86 18.97 23.93 -7.93
CA MET A 86 18.88 22.86 -6.93
C MET A 86 18.48 21.55 -7.59
N ILE A 87 19.26 20.50 -7.38
CA ILE A 87 18.91 19.14 -7.76
C ILE A 87 18.34 18.44 -6.54
N ALA A 88 17.08 18.04 -6.61
CA ALA A 88 16.38 17.27 -5.60
C ALA A 88 16.28 15.81 -6.03
N ASP A 89 16.93 14.91 -5.32
CA ASP A 89 16.81 13.47 -5.52
C ASP A 89 15.71 12.92 -4.62
N LEU A 90 14.65 12.41 -5.25
CA LEU A 90 13.47 11.86 -4.61
C LEU A 90 13.52 10.35 -4.62
N SER A 91 13.23 9.72 -3.50
CA SER A 91 13.10 8.25 -3.38
C SER A 91 11.63 7.88 -3.33
N LEU A 92 11.12 7.27 -4.39
CA LEU A 92 9.77 6.72 -4.49
C LEU A 92 9.80 5.23 -4.17
N HIS A 93 9.07 4.81 -3.14
CA HIS A 93 8.95 3.42 -2.73
C HIS A 93 7.51 2.92 -2.88
N ASN A 94 7.32 1.99 -3.79
CA ASN A 94 6.05 1.30 -3.97
C ASN A 94 5.99 0.06 -3.08
N MET A 95 5.22 0.11 -2.00
CA MET A 95 5.06 -1.00 -1.05
C MET A 95 4.02 -2.03 -1.49
N ASN A 96 3.37 -1.87 -2.64
CA ASN A 96 2.36 -2.77 -3.15
C ASN A 96 2.96 -3.90 -3.98
N PHE A 97 2.21 -4.99 -4.17
CA PHE A 97 2.61 -6.09 -5.06
C PHE A 97 2.44 -5.73 -6.54
N GLY A 98 1.59 -4.75 -6.86
CA GLY A 98 1.39 -4.25 -8.22
C GLY A 98 2.33 -3.12 -8.59
N SER A 99 2.46 -2.81 -9.88
CA SER A 99 3.22 -1.65 -10.35
C SER A 99 2.49 -0.35 -10.07
N PHE A 100 3.23 0.70 -9.79
CA PHE A 100 2.73 2.07 -9.71
C PHE A 100 3.16 2.81 -10.97
N ASP A 101 2.18 3.16 -11.81
CA ASP A 101 2.37 3.90 -13.05
C ASP A 101 1.91 5.34 -12.84
N PHE A 102 2.83 6.29 -12.81
CA PHE A 102 2.48 7.71 -12.72
C PHE A 102 2.81 8.41 -14.04
N ARG A 103 1.91 9.31 -14.48
CA ARG A 103 2.05 10.04 -15.75
C ARG A 103 3.00 11.22 -15.65
N GLY A 104 3.23 11.69 -14.44
CA GLY A 104 4.09 12.80 -14.11
C GLY A 104 3.73 13.35 -12.75
N GLY A 105 4.44 14.40 -12.36
CA GLY A 105 4.22 15.10 -11.11
C GLY A 105 4.96 16.41 -11.06
N ASN A 106 4.81 17.09 -9.95
CA ASN A 106 5.46 18.37 -9.71
C ASN A 106 6.23 18.34 -8.41
N VAL A 107 7.35 19.00 -8.39
CA VAL A 107 8.09 19.33 -7.18
C VAL A 107 8.21 20.84 -7.09
N ALA A 108 7.92 21.40 -5.94
CA ALA A 108 8.02 22.83 -5.68
C ALA A 108 8.83 23.08 -4.42
N LEU A 109 9.67 24.09 -4.48
CA LEU A 109 10.39 24.64 -3.35
C LEU A 109 9.69 25.91 -2.88
N TRP A 110 9.43 26.00 -1.61
CA TRP A 110 8.77 27.11 -0.97
C TRP A 110 9.69 27.82 -0.01
N TYR A 111 9.58 29.15 0.01
CA TYR A 111 10.15 30.01 1.03
C TYR A 111 9.01 30.80 1.69
N GLY A 112 8.79 30.57 2.98
CA GLY A 112 7.59 31.11 3.63
C GLY A 112 6.30 30.65 2.93
N ASN A 113 5.52 31.60 2.41
CA ASN A 113 4.25 31.33 1.73
C ASN A 113 4.37 31.46 0.19
N ALA A 114 5.57 31.64 -0.35
CA ALA A 114 5.77 31.82 -1.77
C ALA A 114 6.51 30.64 -2.41
N THR A 115 6.15 30.30 -3.64
CA THR A 115 6.89 29.34 -4.45
C THR A 115 8.21 29.98 -4.88
N PHE A 116 9.30 29.34 -4.50
CA PHE A 116 10.64 29.81 -4.75
C PHE A 116 11.27 29.18 -5.99
N GLY A 117 10.82 28.00 -6.34
CA GLY A 117 11.16 27.28 -7.57
C GLY A 117 10.24 26.09 -7.77
N ALA A 118 10.10 25.67 -9.00
CA ALA A 118 9.30 24.47 -9.31
C ALA A 118 9.89 23.70 -10.50
N ALA A 119 9.68 22.39 -10.53
CA ALA A 119 10.04 21.52 -11.64
C ALA A 119 9.00 20.45 -11.87
N SER A 120 8.87 20.01 -13.12
CA SER A 120 8.03 18.88 -13.50
C SER A 120 8.83 17.59 -13.42
N ILE A 121 8.18 16.54 -12.93
CA ILE A 121 8.70 15.19 -12.89
C ILE A 121 8.06 14.39 -14.02
N HIS A 122 8.87 13.77 -14.87
CA HIS A 122 8.39 12.94 -15.97
C HIS A 122 7.77 11.65 -15.46
N GLY A 123 6.74 11.20 -16.17
CA GLY A 123 6.06 9.96 -15.85
C GLY A 123 6.96 8.74 -15.95
N SER A 124 6.74 7.76 -15.09
CA SER A 124 7.49 6.51 -15.05
C SER A 124 6.68 5.40 -14.39
N ARG A 125 7.19 4.18 -14.49
CA ARG A 125 6.63 3.00 -13.83
C ARG A 125 7.59 2.50 -12.76
N VAL A 126 7.05 2.20 -11.57
CA VAL A 126 7.78 1.57 -10.46
C VAL A 126 7.15 0.23 -10.17
N GLY A 127 7.92 -0.84 -10.22
CA GLY A 127 7.46 -2.20 -9.99
C GLY A 127 6.90 -2.42 -8.59
N GLY A 128 6.31 -3.59 -8.37
CA GLY A 128 5.85 -3.97 -7.04
C GLY A 128 7.04 -4.17 -6.09
N ARG A 129 6.93 -3.65 -4.87
CA ARG A 129 7.98 -3.70 -3.84
C ARG A 129 9.31 -3.05 -4.24
N GLU A 130 9.30 -2.25 -5.31
CA GLU A 130 10.47 -1.55 -5.84
C GLU A 130 10.63 -0.16 -5.20
N ARG A 131 11.90 0.27 -5.10
CA ARG A 131 12.28 1.64 -4.80
C ARG A 131 12.99 2.22 -6.02
N ARG A 132 12.56 3.43 -6.43
CA ARG A 132 13.15 4.15 -7.56
C ARG A 132 13.57 5.55 -7.13
N GLN A 133 14.72 5.98 -7.62
CA GLN A 133 15.17 7.35 -7.47
C GLN A 133 14.76 8.17 -8.68
N ILE A 134 14.35 9.41 -8.43
CA ILE A 134 13.89 10.38 -9.42
C ILE A 134 14.60 11.69 -9.10
N SER A 135 15.33 12.25 -10.05
CA SER A 135 15.99 13.54 -9.87
C SER A 135 15.19 14.64 -10.57
N ALA A 136 15.00 15.75 -9.88
CA ALA A 136 14.38 16.94 -10.43
C ALA A 136 15.29 18.15 -10.23
N THR A 137 15.48 18.95 -11.28
CA THR A 137 16.25 20.17 -11.20
C THR A 137 15.30 21.37 -11.09
N LEU A 138 15.43 22.13 -10.01
CA LEU A 138 14.64 23.33 -9.73
C LEU A 138 15.54 24.56 -9.92
N GLU A 139 15.11 25.46 -10.78
CA GLU A 139 15.70 26.78 -10.87
C GLU A 139 15.01 27.69 -9.84
N VAL A 140 15.79 28.23 -8.96
CA VAL A 140 15.33 29.04 -7.84
C VAL A 140 15.77 30.47 -8.06
N SER A 141 14.81 31.38 -8.07
CA SER A 141 15.05 32.81 -8.19
C SER A 141 14.15 33.58 -7.23
N GLY A 142 14.76 34.20 -6.24
CA GLY A 142 14.07 35.04 -5.26
C GLY A 142 14.74 36.42 -5.18
N GLY A 143 13.93 37.46 -5.28
CA GLY A 143 14.37 38.85 -5.21
C GLY A 143 13.52 39.68 -4.25
N PRO A 144 13.76 40.97 -4.16
CA PRO A 144 13.01 41.87 -3.30
C PRO A 144 11.56 41.96 -3.76
N SER A 145 10.69 41.25 -3.08
CA SER A 145 9.23 41.36 -3.28
C SER A 145 8.53 41.15 -1.93
N GLU A 146 7.27 41.54 -1.86
CA GLU A 146 6.44 41.35 -0.66
C GLU A 146 6.36 39.86 -0.21
N ASN A 147 6.48 38.95 -1.15
CA ASN A 147 6.44 37.51 -0.90
C ASN A 147 7.73 36.98 -0.22
N TYR A 148 8.82 37.77 -0.22
CA TYR A 148 10.12 37.38 0.33
C TYR A 148 10.64 38.37 1.39
N MET A 149 9.74 38.96 2.17
CA MET A 149 10.06 40.02 3.14
C MET A 149 11.20 39.70 4.10
N ASN A 150 11.38 38.42 4.42
CA ASN A 150 12.40 38.00 5.40
C ASN A 150 13.70 37.52 4.76
N ILE A 151 13.78 37.47 3.43
CA ILE A 151 14.93 36.85 2.74
C ILE A 151 16.25 37.57 3.06
N SER A 152 16.25 38.89 3.20
CA SER A 152 17.45 39.67 3.54
C SER A 152 17.97 39.27 4.91
N ARG A 153 17.08 39.13 5.90
CA ARG A 153 17.47 38.73 7.27
C ARG A 153 18.03 37.32 7.28
N ASP A 154 17.39 36.38 6.54
CA ASP A 154 17.83 35.00 6.45
C ASP A 154 19.19 34.88 5.75
N ILE A 155 19.43 35.69 4.70
CA ILE A 155 20.70 35.79 4.03
C ILE A 155 21.79 36.34 4.99
N GLU A 156 21.49 37.36 5.75
CA GLU A 156 22.41 37.90 6.77
C GLU A 156 22.77 36.87 7.84
N SER A 157 21.80 36.06 8.27
CA SER A 157 21.99 34.98 9.22
C SER A 157 22.70 33.75 8.61
N ASN A 158 22.89 33.71 7.29
CA ASN A 158 23.41 32.59 6.50
C ASN A 158 22.56 31.30 6.60
N LEU A 159 21.30 31.42 7.03
CA LEU A 159 20.41 30.27 7.21
C LEU A 159 19.06 30.55 6.58
N VAL A 160 18.73 29.82 5.52
CA VAL A 160 17.45 29.96 4.79
C VAL A 160 16.62 28.73 5.03
N ARG A 161 15.42 28.92 5.58
CA ARG A 161 14.45 27.82 5.78
C ARG A 161 13.63 27.63 4.52
N LEU A 162 13.70 26.41 3.98
CA LEU A 162 13.04 26.01 2.75
C LEU A 162 12.09 24.82 3.01
N MET A 163 11.01 24.77 2.24
CA MET A 163 10.09 23.64 2.28
C MET A 163 9.94 23.07 0.86
N THR A 164 10.15 21.76 0.72
CA THR A 164 10.00 21.06 -0.56
C THR A 164 8.74 20.23 -0.53
N VAL A 165 7.83 20.48 -1.46
CA VAL A 165 6.60 19.72 -1.64
C VAL A 165 6.64 19.02 -2.98
N ALA A 166 6.33 17.74 -3.02
CA ALA A 166 6.19 17.01 -4.28
C ALA A 166 4.96 16.12 -4.28
N GLU A 167 4.36 15.98 -5.44
CA GLU A 167 3.16 15.17 -5.67
C GLU A 167 3.27 14.40 -6.97
N LEU A 168 3.10 13.06 -6.90
CA LEU A 168 3.05 12.16 -8.04
C LEU A 168 1.70 11.47 -8.06
N ARG A 169 0.91 11.72 -9.10
CA ARG A 169 -0.40 11.08 -9.29
C ARG A 169 -0.29 9.91 -10.24
N GLY A 170 -0.75 8.75 -9.83
CA GLY A 170 -0.64 7.55 -10.63
C GLY A 170 -1.67 6.48 -10.29
N GLU A 171 -1.49 5.34 -10.90
CA GLU A 171 -2.36 4.17 -10.80
C GLU A 171 -1.54 2.95 -10.37
N ILE A 172 -2.03 2.26 -9.35
CA ILE A 172 -1.47 0.98 -8.94
C ILE A 172 -2.23 -0.13 -9.65
N ARG A 173 -1.51 -0.97 -10.39
CA ARG A 173 -2.05 -2.11 -11.14
C ARG A 173 -1.58 -3.41 -10.51
N VAL A 174 -2.52 -4.19 -9.98
CA VAL A 174 -2.27 -5.50 -9.39
C VAL A 174 -2.86 -6.58 -10.29
N MET A 175 -2.01 -7.50 -10.79
CA MET A 175 -2.39 -8.66 -11.62
C MET A 175 -3.27 -8.33 -12.85
N LYS A 176 -3.23 -7.08 -13.37
CA LYS A 176 -4.09 -6.57 -14.46
C LYS A 176 -5.60 -6.58 -14.14
N ILE A 177 -6.00 -6.95 -12.94
CA ILE A 177 -7.40 -7.08 -12.52
C ILE A 177 -7.84 -5.88 -11.68
N VAL A 178 -6.97 -5.40 -10.79
CA VAL A 178 -7.28 -4.30 -9.87
C VAL A 178 -6.44 -3.09 -10.21
N ASN A 179 -7.14 -1.99 -10.55
CA ASN A 179 -6.54 -0.69 -10.79
C ASN A 179 -7.05 0.30 -9.74
N ARG A 180 -6.12 0.99 -9.07
CA ARG A 180 -6.47 2.01 -8.06
C ARG A 180 -5.62 3.25 -8.22
N HIS A 181 -6.26 4.39 -8.36
CA HIS A 181 -5.58 5.69 -8.34
C HIS A 181 -5.01 5.96 -6.94
N ARG A 182 -3.76 6.35 -6.89
CA ARG A 182 -3.07 6.74 -5.66
C ARG A 182 -2.12 7.89 -5.95
N THR A 183 -1.97 8.73 -4.95
CA THR A 183 -1.03 9.84 -4.97
C THR A 183 0.10 9.53 -4.00
N ALA A 184 1.33 9.71 -4.45
CA ALA A 184 2.50 9.77 -3.60
C ALA A 184 2.84 11.24 -3.37
N SER A 185 2.80 11.68 -2.13
CA SER A 185 3.11 13.06 -1.76
C SER A 185 4.21 13.08 -0.70
N MET A 186 4.95 14.17 -0.64
CA MET A 186 5.88 14.47 0.42
C MET A 186 5.88 15.95 0.75
N ASN A 187 6.15 16.25 2.00
CA ASN A 187 6.40 17.59 2.50
C ASN A 187 7.65 17.53 3.37
N CYS A 188 8.72 18.19 2.95
CA CYS A 188 10.00 18.20 3.67
C CYS A 188 10.40 19.62 3.98
N SER A 189 10.73 19.89 5.23
CA SER A 189 11.36 21.14 5.66
C SER A 189 12.87 20.95 5.80
N MET A 190 13.64 21.92 5.39
CA MET A 190 15.09 21.93 5.52
C MET A 190 15.62 23.32 5.80
N ASP A 191 16.69 23.41 6.56
CA ASP A 191 17.46 24.64 6.75
C ASP A 191 18.69 24.55 5.84
N TYR A 192 18.87 25.55 4.96
CA TYR A 192 20.03 25.61 4.06
C TYR A 192 21.03 26.64 4.55
N ASN A 193 22.26 26.20 4.80
CA ASN A 193 23.38 27.07 5.20
C ASN A 193 24.06 27.62 3.94
N LEU A 194 23.95 28.93 3.71
CA LEU A 194 24.50 29.60 2.52
C LEU A 194 26.04 29.57 2.46
N ARG A 195 26.70 29.80 3.60
CA ARG A 195 28.16 29.82 3.68
C ARG A 195 28.75 28.40 3.58
N GLY A 196 28.16 27.44 4.29
CA GLY A 196 28.59 26.03 4.27
C GLY A 196 28.12 25.26 3.06
N GLN A 197 27.20 25.80 2.27
CA GLN A 197 26.56 25.16 1.11
C GLN A 197 26.04 23.75 1.42
N GLN A 198 25.41 23.60 2.58
CA GLN A 198 24.90 22.31 3.06
C GLN A 198 23.49 22.41 3.61
N VAL A 199 22.75 21.33 3.45
CA VAL A 199 21.41 21.17 4.04
C VAL A 199 21.57 20.71 5.48
N LEU A 200 20.88 21.40 6.38
CA LEU A 200 20.75 21.07 7.80
C LEU A 200 19.31 20.72 8.11
N ASN A 201 19.10 19.95 9.19
CA ASN A 201 17.76 19.71 9.76
C ASN A 201 16.70 19.26 8.76
N LEU A 202 17.04 18.34 7.85
CA LEU A 202 16.04 17.78 6.92
C LEU A 202 15.01 16.93 7.66
N SER A 203 13.75 17.34 7.62
CA SER A 203 12.60 16.63 8.20
C SER A 203 11.50 16.47 7.17
N CYS A 204 11.01 15.24 6.97
CA CYS A 204 9.95 14.90 6.02
C CYS A 204 8.74 14.27 6.73
N GLN A 205 7.54 14.68 6.29
CA GLN A 205 6.25 14.13 6.72
C GLN A 205 5.56 13.43 5.55
#